data_03935ef3e3a63a1107ba18b7bd825e40
#
_entry.id   03935ef3e3a63a1107ba18b7bd825e40
#
_cell.length_a   1.000
_cell.length_b   1.000
_cell.length_c   1.000
_cell.angle_alpha   90.00
_cell.angle_beta   90.00
_cell.angle_gamma   90.00
#
_symmetry.space_group_name_H-M   'P 1'
#
loop_
_entity.id
_entity.type
_entity.pdbx_description
1 polymer ?
#
loop_
_entity_poly.entity_id
_entity_poly.type
_entity_poly.pdbx_seq_one_letter_code
_entity_poly.pdbx_strand_id
1 'polypeptide(L)'
;MRKILNEQLDITDAHPLKARFYDYKNFTYPWHFHSEFEVIYIEKGYGLGMAGDGMTDFSDQQLFLLGSNLPHYLENAPEYDLKEELRVNGVIIQFEKDFMQYAFSHYSQFQ
;
A
#
# COMPACT_ATOMS: atom_id res chain seq x y z
N MET A 1 5.49 -8.30 21.06
CA MET A 1 6.08 -7.81 19.81
C MET A 1 5.31 -8.35 18.62
N ARG A 2 4.95 -7.49 17.71
CA ARG A 2 4.24 -7.93 16.50
C ARG A 2 5.19 -8.64 15.55
N LYS A 3 4.74 -9.75 15.01
CA LYS A 3 5.49 -10.49 14.01
C LYS A 3 5.32 -9.82 12.65
N ILE A 4 6.42 -9.67 11.92
CA ILE A 4 6.40 -9.12 10.57
C ILE A 4 6.26 -10.27 9.58
N LEU A 5 5.25 -10.19 8.73
CA LEU A 5 4.96 -11.23 7.75
C LEU A 5 5.67 -10.94 6.44
N ASN A 6 6.20 -11.99 5.82
CA ASN A 6 6.65 -11.94 4.43
C ASN A 6 5.47 -12.34 3.55
N GLU A 7 4.82 -11.34 2.96
CA GLU A 7 3.66 -11.58 2.11
C GLU A 7 4.09 -12.03 0.73
N GLN A 8 3.51 -13.14 0.27
CA GLN A 8 3.76 -13.65 -1.08
C GLN A 8 2.63 -13.20 -1.99
N LEU A 9 2.96 -12.40 -2.99
CA LEU A 9 1.97 -11.91 -3.96
C LEU A 9 2.00 -12.79 -5.20
N ASP A 10 0.88 -12.84 -5.92
CA ASP A 10 0.74 -13.63 -7.14
C ASP A 10 1.12 -12.84 -8.40
N ILE A 11 2.19 -12.05 -8.30
CA ILE A 11 2.72 -11.27 -9.41
C ILE A 11 3.75 -12.12 -10.15
N THR A 12 3.57 -12.24 -11.47
CA THR A 12 4.43 -13.06 -12.34
C THR A 12 4.90 -12.23 -13.53
N ASP A 13 5.82 -12.79 -14.32
CA ASP A 13 6.28 -12.14 -15.55
C ASP A 13 5.14 -11.87 -16.52
N ALA A 14 4.12 -12.73 -16.54
CA ALA A 14 2.96 -12.56 -17.41
C ALA A 14 2.02 -11.48 -16.85
N HIS A 15 2.01 -11.28 -15.52
CA HIS A 15 1.16 -10.31 -14.85
C HIS A 15 2.01 -9.52 -13.85
N PRO A 16 2.85 -8.59 -14.34
CA PRO A 16 3.83 -7.91 -13.50
C PRO A 16 3.23 -6.80 -12.65
N LEU A 17 1.98 -6.46 -12.86
CA LEU A 17 1.28 -5.40 -12.13
C LEU A 17 -0.06 -5.92 -11.66
N LYS A 18 -0.41 -5.60 -10.42
CA LYS A 18 -1.71 -5.94 -9.83
C LYS A 18 -2.32 -4.69 -9.24
N ALA A 19 -3.52 -4.36 -9.67
CA ALA A 19 -4.25 -3.20 -9.15
C ALA A 19 -5.62 -3.64 -8.66
N ARG A 20 -6.06 -3.09 -7.53
CA ARG A 20 -7.38 -3.39 -6.99
C ARG A 20 -7.94 -2.21 -6.22
N PHE A 21 -9.26 -2.08 -6.24
CA PHE A 21 -9.97 -1.20 -5.33
C PHE A 21 -10.16 -1.90 -4.00
N TYR A 22 -10.16 -1.13 -2.93
CA TYR A 22 -10.47 -1.65 -1.62
C TYR A 22 -11.49 -0.75 -0.92
N ASP A 23 -12.29 -1.38 -0.05
CA ASP A 23 -13.26 -0.68 0.79
C ASP A 23 -13.39 -1.50 2.07
N TYR A 24 -12.75 -1.03 3.13
CA TYR A 24 -12.66 -1.74 4.40
C TYR A 24 -13.28 -0.92 5.52
N LYS A 25 -13.74 -1.62 6.56
CA LYS A 25 -14.13 -0.94 7.80
C LYS A 25 -12.91 -0.24 8.40
N ASN A 26 -11.77 -0.90 8.38
CA ASN A 26 -10.48 -0.35 8.78
C ASN A 26 -9.37 -1.22 8.20
N PHE A 27 -8.15 -0.72 8.25
CA PHE A 27 -6.98 -1.50 7.89
C PHE A 27 -6.67 -2.46 9.01
N THR A 28 -6.63 -3.75 8.71
CA THR A 28 -6.37 -4.80 9.71
C THR A 28 -5.16 -5.66 9.39
N TYR A 29 -4.55 -5.46 8.24
CA TYR A 29 -3.40 -6.28 7.85
C TYR A 29 -2.21 -5.94 8.74
N PRO A 30 -1.54 -6.94 9.31
CA PRO A 30 -0.44 -6.69 10.25
C PRO A 30 0.82 -6.17 9.55
N TRP A 31 1.85 -5.88 10.33
CA TRP A 31 3.16 -5.61 9.79
C TRP A 31 3.54 -6.68 8.78
N HIS A 32 3.92 -6.26 7.57
CA HIS A 32 4.29 -7.17 6.51
C HIS A 32 5.30 -6.52 5.57
N PHE A 33 5.93 -7.34 4.76
CA PHE A 33 6.79 -6.87 3.69
C PHE A 33 6.67 -7.83 2.50
N HIS A 34 7.03 -7.35 1.33
CA HIS A 34 7.06 -8.13 0.09
C HIS A 34 8.10 -7.53 -0.84
N SER A 35 8.54 -8.31 -1.82
CA SER A 35 9.58 -7.86 -2.76
C SER A 35 9.07 -6.82 -3.76
N GLU A 36 7.77 -6.75 -3.94
CA GLU A 36 7.13 -5.82 -4.88
C GLU A 36 7.08 -4.41 -4.31
N PHE A 37 7.07 -3.43 -5.21
CA PHE A 37 6.71 -2.07 -4.85
C PHE A 37 5.20 -1.96 -4.71
N GLU A 38 4.76 -1.00 -3.93
CA GLU A 38 3.33 -0.80 -3.70
C GLU A 38 3.00 0.68 -3.68
N VAL A 39 1.94 1.05 -4.41
CA VAL A 39 1.33 2.37 -4.33
C VAL A 39 -0.01 2.19 -3.64
N ILE A 40 -0.20 2.91 -2.53
CA ILE A 40 -1.48 2.92 -1.83
C ILE A 40 -2.07 4.32 -1.99
N TYR A 41 -3.21 4.41 -2.69
CA TYR A 41 -3.98 5.63 -2.76
C TYR A 41 -5.14 5.54 -1.80
N ILE A 42 -5.27 6.54 -0.94
CA ILE A 42 -6.36 6.63 0.03
C ILE A 42 -7.33 7.69 -0.47
N GLU A 43 -8.48 7.26 -0.96
CA GLU A 43 -9.54 8.19 -1.35
C GLU A 43 -10.23 8.74 -0.12
N LYS A 44 -10.64 7.84 0.80
CA LYS A 44 -11.24 8.20 2.07
C LYS A 44 -10.62 7.38 3.19
N GLY A 45 -10.19 8.07 4.24
CA GLY A 45 -9.67 7.43 5.43
C GLY A 45 -8.64 8.28 6.13
N TYR A 46 -8.46 8.05 7.43
CA TYR A 46 -7.42 8.71 8.20
C TYR A 46 -6.90 7.81 9.31
N GLY A 47 -5.66 8.04 9.69
CA GLY A 47 -4.99 7.24 10.69
C GLY A 47 -3.50 7.42 10.65
N LEU A 48 -2.76 6.33 10.91
CA LEU A 48 -1.32 6.34 11.05
C LEU A 48 -0.71 5.30 10.10
N GLY A 49 0.30 5.71 9.34
CA GLY A 49 1.09 4.80 8.52
C GLY A 49 2.49 4.65 9.08
N MET A 50 3.00 3.43 9.02
CA MET A 50 4.35 3.11 9.45
C MET A 50 5.08 2.34 8.34
N ALA A 51 6.28 2.78 8.01
CA ALA A 51 7.11 2.15 7.00
C ALA A 51 8.55 2.19 7.47
N GLY A 52 9.17 1.01 7.63
CA GLY A 52 10.49 0.93 8.24
C GLY A 52 10.46 1.50 9.65
N ASP A 53 11.27 2.51 9.91
CA ASP A 53 11.27 3.24 11.18
C ASP A 53 10.55 4.58 11.09
N GLY A 54 9.92 4.88 9.95
CA GLY A 54 9.20 6.11 9.74
C GLY A 54 7.74 6.00 10.13
N MET A 55 7.15 7.12 10.51
CA MET A 55 5.77 7.20 10.95
C MET A 55 5.15 8.49 10.44
N THR A 56 3.94 8.40 9.89
CA THR A 56 3.25 9.58 9.36
C THR A 56 1.74 9.41 9.49
N ASP A 57 1.04 10.51 9.73
CA ASP A 57 -0.41 10.51 9.65
C ASP A 57 -0.85 10.42 8.21
N PHE A 58 -2.00 9.80 7.97
CA PHE A 58 -2.62 9.85 6.66
C PHE A 58 -4.06 10.36 6.76
N SER A 59 -4.54 10.92 5.65
CA SER A 59 -5.90 11.43 5.54
C SER A 59 -6.39 11.25 4.09
N ASP A 60 -7.61 11.75 3.82
CA ASP A 60 -8.24 11.62 2.51
C ASP A 60 -7.33 12.13 1.38
N GLN A 61 -7.38 11.45 0.25
CA GLN A 61 -6.69 11.85 -0.98
C GLN A 61 -5.17 11.90 -0.83
N GLN A 62 -4.62 10.91 -0.15
CA GLN A 62 -3.18 10.77 -0.01
C GLN A 62 -2.68 9.51 -0.72
N LEU A 63 -1.42 9.57 -1.15
CA LEU A 63 -0.78 8.51 -1.87
C LEU A 63 0.54 8.16 -1.20
N PHE A 64 0.75 6.86 -0.98
CA PHE A 64 2.02 6.34 -0.44
C PHE A 64 2.69 5.47 -1.48
N LEU A 65 4.01 5.63 -1.60
CA LEU A 65 4.84 4.73 -2.39
C LEU A 65 5.73 3.96 -1.42
N LEU A 66 5.59 2.64 -1.42
CA LEU A 66 6.33 1.76 -0.53
C LEU A 66 7.32 0.95 -1.34
N GLY A 67 8.58 0.99 -0.93
CA GLY A 67 9.65 0.30 -1.63
C GLY A 67 9.67 -1.20 -1.41
N SER A 68 10.51 -1.87 -2.20
CA SER A 68 10.71 -3.31 -2.11
C SER A 68 11.22 -3.71 -0.72
N ASN A 69 10.62 -4.75 -0.15
CA ASN A 69 11.02 -5.35 1.13
C ASN A 69 10.96 -4.40 2.33
N LEU A 70 10.24 -3.29 2.21
CA LEU A 70 10.09 -2.34 3.30
C LEU A 70 8.93 -2.79 4.20
N PRO A 71 9.19 -3.14 5.48
CA PRO A 71 8.09 -3.46 6.39
C PRO A 71 7.18 -2.26 6.57
N HIS A 72 5.88 -2.51 6.47
CA HIS A 72 4.91 -1.42 6.57
C HIS A 72 3.57 -1.90 7.12
N TYR A 73 2.79 -0.97 7.64
CA TYR A 73 1.40 -1.21 7.96
C TYR A 73 0.66 0.11 8.10
N LEU A 74 -0.66 0.04 7.97
CA LEU A 74 -1.55 1.17 8.16
C LEU A 74 -2.51 0.86 9.29
N GLU A 75 -2.82 1.87 10.09
CA GLU A 75 -3.72 1.75 11.22
C GLU A 75 -4.70 2.93 11.17
N ASN A 76 -5.98 2.64 11.21
CA ASN A 76 -6.99 3.68 11.26
C ASN A 76 -7.06 4.33 12.64
N ALA A 77 -7.52 5.58 12.68
CA ALA A 77 -7.72 6.27 13.94
C ALA A 77 -8.73 5.52 14.82
N PRO A 78 -8.64 5.68 16.17
CA PRO A 78 -9.52 4.93 17.07
C PRO A 78 -11.01 5.14 16.84
N GLU A 79 -11.42 6.28 16.27
CA GLU A 79 -12.83 6.56 15.97
C GLU A 79 -13.45 5.52 15.06
N TYR A 80 -12.64 4.83 14.24
CA TYR A 80 -13.15 3.80 13.33
C TYR A 80 -13.79 2.62 14.07
N ASP A 81 -13.37 2.37 15.29
CA ASP A 81 -13.97 1.33 16.12
C ASP A 81 -15.28 1.76 16.76
N LEU A 82 -15.54 3.07 16.83
CA LEU A 82 -16.68 3.63 17.52
C LEU A 82 -17.79 4.10 16.58
N LYS A 83 -17.47 4.38 15.31
CA LYS A 83 -18.42 4.95 14.34
C LYS A 83 -18.53 4.03 13.14
N GLU A 84 -19.67 3.38 12.99
CA GLU A 84 -19.88 2.41 11.90
C GLU A 84 -19.85 3.05 10.52
N GLU A 85 -20.19 4.34 10.41
CA GLU A 85 -20.19 5.03 9.12
C GLU A 85 -18.79 5.31 8.59
N LEU A 86 -17.75 5.22 9.42
CA LEU A 86 -16.38 5.45 8.96
C LEU A 86 -15.86 4.20 8.25
N ARG A 87 -15.32 4.42 7.06
CA ARG A 87 -14.71 3.38 6.24
C ARG A 87 -13.46 3.94 5.57
N VAL A 88 -12.57 3.05 5.15
CA VAL A 88 -11.39 3.42 4.38
C VAL A 88 -11.48 2.75 3.01
N ASN A 89 -11.24 3.54 1.96
CA ASN A 89 -11.31 3.03 0.61
C ASN A 89 -10.30 3.73 -0.30
N GLY A 90 -9.99 3.09 -1.41
CA GLY A 90 -9.04 3.61 -2.38
C GLY A 90 -8.56 2.55 -3.35
N VAL A 91 -7.30 2.66 -3.76
CA VAL A 91 -6.69 1.78 -4.74
C VAL A 91 -5.32 1.33 -4.25
N ILE A 92 -5.00 0.06 -4.44
CA ILE A 92 -3.67 -0.49 -4.18
C ILE A 92 -3.13 -1.01 -5.50
N ILE A 93 -1.91 -0.60 -5.85
CA ILE A 93 -1.20 -1.07 -7.03
C ILE A 93 0.10 -1.70 -6.57
N GLN A 94 0.36 -2.93 -6.99
CA GLN A 94 1.58 -3.67 -6.66
C GLN A 94 2.27 -4.09 -7.94
N PHE A 95 3.61 -3.96 -7.96
CA PHE A 95 4.39 -4.29 -9.15
C PHE A 95 5.82 -4.64 -8.76
N GLU A 96 6.48 -5.43 -9.61
CA GLU A 96 7.88 -5.75 -9.42
C GLU A 96 8.76 -4.61 -9.90
N LYS A 97 9.97 -4.52 -9.33
CA LYS A 97 10.91 -3.45 -9.67
C LYS A 97 11.28 -3.44 -11.16
N ASP A 98 11.33 -4.61 -11.78
CA ASP A 98 11.66 -4.71 -13.21
C ASP A 98 10.59 -4.08 -14.09
N PHE A 99 9.36 -4.01 -13.61
CA PHE A 99 8.28 -3.32 -14.31
C PHE A 99 8.59 -1.82 -14.45
N MET A 100 9.17 -1.20 -13.45
CA MET A 100 9.56 0.22 -13.51
C MET A 100 10.62 0.44 -14.59
N GLN A 101 11.63 -0.42 -14.63
CA GLN A 101 12.67 -0.32 -15.66
C GLN A 101 12.10 -0.50 -17.05
N TYR A 102 11.22 -1.47 -17.22
CA TYR A 102 10.53 -1.71 -18.49
C TYR A 102 9.75 -0.45 -18.91
N ALA A 103 8.97 0.11 -18.01
CA ALA A 103 8.16 1.29 -18.30
C ALA A 103 9.03 2.48 -18.71
N PHE A 104 10.11 2.75 -17.98
CA PHE A 104 11.01 3.84 -18.31
C PHE A 104 11.70 3.65 -19.66
N SER A 105 12.13 2.44 -19.98
CA SER A 105 12.80 2.18 -21.25
C SER A 105 11.86 2.27 -22.45
N HIS A 106 10.57 1.98 -22.25
CA HIS A 106 9.57 2.01 -23.34
C HIS A 106 8.86 3.34 -23.49
N TYR A 107 8.88 4.17 -22.44
CA TYR A 107 8.16 5.45 -22.41
C TYR A 107 9.09 6.59 -22.05
N SER A 108 10.32 6.56 -22.55
CA SER A 108 11.33 7.56 -22.23
C SER A 108 10.95 8.96 -22.62
N GLN A 109 10.04 9.13 -23.60
CA GLN A 109 9.55 10.44 -24.01
C GLN A 109 8.78 11.18 -22.90
N PHE A 110 8.44 10.49 -21.85
CA PHE A 110 7.73 11.11 -20.72
C PHE A 110 8.67 11.55 -19.61
N GLN A 111 9.95 11.36 -19.78
CA GLN A 111 10.94 11.77 -18.79
C GLN A 111 11.21 13.27 -18.83
#